data_c62db48cb26f62df44db40440a083ad0
#
_entry.id   c62db48cb26f62df44db40440a083ad0
#
_cell.length_a   1.000
_cell.length_b   1.000
_cell.length_c   1.000
_cell.angle_alpha   90.00
_cell.angle_beta   90.00
_cell.angle_gamma   90.00
#
_symmetry.space_group_name_H-M   'P 1'
#
loop_
_entity.id
_entity.type
_entity.pdbx_description
1 polymer ?
#
loop_
_entity_poly.entity_id
_entity_poly.type
_entity_poly.pdbx_seq_one_letter_code
_entity_poly.pdbx_strand_id
1 'polypeptide(L)'
;MREVKPGSIELDFVHADPLARPLPVPELGGSVDLKRVQIGRTETGRPWALRLLGGQFLAVGVQGAGKASVLWSLLRALAPALRSGLVRVYGIDPKGGMELGQAPELFHDGPVYSNGAAAVELLEKLAEETRARAARFRGILRGWTPNCGEPFLLLVLDELADIIAYQTDRKLKERAAAALQTITSQGRAPGVAVLGLVQDPRKEIIPFRNLFTTRIALRLDEAAQVDMVLGDGVRARGGGAHEIPESTPGVAWVKEDGRRDPVRARAFHVTDTNIIELVHYVTGTSATVHAFPELHAADGGEAA
;
A
#
# COMPACT_ATOMS: atom_id res chain seq x y z
N MET A 1 15.73 -2.15 -27.04
CA MET A 1 17.10 -2.21 -27.57
C MET A 1 18.03 -1.56 -26.54
N ARG A 2 19.04 -2.26 -26.08
CA ARG A 2 20.00 -1.77 -25.09
C ARG A 2 21.42 -1.95 -25.65
N GLU A 3 22.24 -0.92 -25.58
CA GLU A 3 23.65 -1.02 -25.92
C GLU A 3 24.42 -1.61 -24.73
N VAL A 4 24.98 -2.80 -24.88
CA VAL A 4 25.64 -3.55 -23.79
C VAL A 4 27.16 -3.32 -23.83
N LYS A 5 27.70 -3.12 -24.99
CA LYS A 5 29.13 -2.76 -25.27
C LYS A 5 29.16 -1.96 -26.56
N PRO A 6 30.18 -1.11 -26.78
CA PRO A 6 30.37 -0.46 -28.06
C PRO A 6 30.36 -1.48 -29.23
N GLY A 7 29.44 -1.31 -30.17
CA GLY A 7 29.25 -2.21 -31.30
C GLY A 7 28.43 -3.49 -31.06
N SER A 8 27.81 -3.65 -29.89
CA SER A 8 26.91 -4.75 -29.58
C SER A 8 25.51 -4.24 -29.28
N ILE A 9 24.47 -4.87 -29.84
CA ILE A 9 23.07 -4.58 -29.61
C ILE A 9 22.43 -5.84 -28.98
N GLU A 10 21.80 -5.71 -27.83
CA GLU A 10 20.96 -6.74 -27.23
C GLU A 10 19.52 -6.50 -27.67
N LEU A 11 18.89 -7.52 -28.24
CA LEU A 11 17.49 -7.52 -28.63
C LEU A 11 16.74 -8.54 -27.80
N ASP A 12 15.90 -8.05 -26.86
CA ASP A 12 14.99 -8.89 -26.11
C ASP A 12 13.69 -9.07 -26.91
N PHE A 13 13.40 -10.30 -27.32
CA PHE A 13 12.13 -10.67 -27.94
C PHE A 13 11.17 -11.19 -26.86
N VAL A 14 10.19 -10.39 -26.49
CA VAL A 14 9.15 -10.79 -25.54
C VAL A 14 7.99 -11.41 -26.31
N HIS A 15 7.83 -12.72 -26.23
CA HIS A 15 6.76 -13.47 -26.91
C HIS A 15 5.39 -13.29 -26.26
N ALA A 16 5.36 -13.05 -24.94
CA ALA A 16 4.15 -12.80 -24.17
C ALA A 16 4.49 -11.90 -22.98
N ASP A 17 3.56 -11.05 -22.56
CA ASP A 17 3.75 -10.23 -21.37
C ASP A 17 3.88 -11.15 -20.13
N PRO A 18 5.04 -11.16 -19.45
CA PRO A 18 5.25 -12.01 -18.27
C PRO A 18 4.33 -11.65 -17.09
N LEU A 19 3.72 -10.46 -17.13
CA LEU A 19 2.79 -9.97 -16.11
C LEU A 19 1.31 -10.08 -16.54
N ALA A 20 1.00 -10.68 -17.69
CA ALA A 20 -0.38 -10.81 -18.17
C ALA A 20 -1.27 -11.69 -17.27
N ARG A 21 -0.70 -12.73 -16.65
CA ARG A 21 -1.46 -13.64 -15.79
C ARG A 21 -1.38 -13.23 -14.31
N PRO A 22 -2.45 -13.38 -13.52
CA PRO A 22 -2.40 -13.19 -12.07
C PRO A 22 -1.28 -14.01 -11.43
N LEU A 23 -0.57 -13.40 -10.50
CA LEU A 23 0.50 -14.08 -9.75
C LEU A 23 -0.12 -14.71 -8.50
N PRO A 24 0.04 -16.03 -8.28
CA PRO A 24 -0.46 -16.66 -7.07
C PRO A 24 0.31 -16.15 -5.85
N VAL A 25 -0.38 -16.08 -4.71
CA VAL A 25 0.24 -15.71 -3.44
C VAL A 25 1.18 -16.81 -2.95
N PRO A 26 2.31 -16.47 -2.32
CA PRO A 26 3.13 -17.46 -1.61
C PRO A 26 2.39 -18.04 -0.40
N GLU A 27 2.82 -19.22 0.05
CA GLU A 27 2.36 -19.82 1.30
C GLU A 27 2.69 -18.90 2.50
N LEU A 28 1.82 -18.94 3.52
CA LEU A 28 2.05 -18.24 4.78
C LEU A 28 3.12 -18.94 5.61
N GLY A 29 4.03 -18.19 6.18
CA GLY A 29 5.07 -18.72 7.06
C GLY A 29 6.45 -18.10 6.83
N GLY A 30 7.46 -18.68 7.48
CA GLY A 30 8.83 -18.23 7.39
C GLY A 30 9.14 -17.00 8.24
N SER A 31 10.23 -16.32 7.90
CA SER A 31 10.67 -15.06 8.52
C SER A 31 10.49 -13.88 7.55
N VAL A 32 10.28 -12.70 8.08
CA VAL A 32 10.12 -11.48 7.28
C VAL A 32 11.32 -10.56 7.47
N ASP A 33 11.96 -10.19 6.36
CA ASP A 33 12.92 -9.09 6.36
C ASP A 33 12.20 -7.78 5.97
N LEU A 34 12.03 -6.87 6.95
CA LEU A 34 11.38 -5.58 6.70
C LEU A 34 12.17 -4.66 5.74
N LYS A 35 13.39 -5.03 5.38
CA LYS A 35 14.14 -4.34 4.30
C LYS A 35 13.76 -4.84 2.92
N ARG A 36 13.01 -5.98 2.82
CA ARG A 36 12.72 -6.63 1.55
C ARG A 36 11.44 -7.47 1.58
N VAL A 37 10.33 -6.83 1.87
CA VAL A 37 9.01 -7.47 1.93
C VAL A 37 8.48 -7.70 0.52
N GLN A 38 8.48 -8.95 0.06
CA GLN A 38 8.05 -9.30 -1.29
C GLN A 38 6.52 -9.23 -1.41
N ILE A 39 6.04 -8.41 -2.35
CA ILE A 39 4.62 -8.22 -2.63
C ILE A 39 4.21 -8.63 -4.05
N GLY A 40 5.15 -9.12 -4.85
CA GLY A 40 4.87 -9.47 -6.24
C GLY A 40 6.13 -9.87 -7.00
N ARG A 41 6.08 -9.68 -8.33
CA ARG A 41 7.17 -9.98 -9.24
C ARG A 41 7.32 -8.89 -10.30
N THR A 42 8.56 -8.59 -10.69
CA THR A 42 8.87 -7.68 -11.80
C THR A 42 8.71 -8.38 -13.15
N GLU A 43 8.61 -7.63 -14.23
CA GLU A 43 8.57 -8.17 -15.60
C GLU A 43 9.79 -9.03 -15.97
N THR A 44 10.94 -8.80 -15.30
CA THR A 44 12.14 -9.62 -15.45
C THR A 44 12.16 -10.88 -14.59
N GLY A 45 11.03 -11.22 -13.94
CA GLY A 45 10.88 -12.39 -13.06
C GLY A 45 11.47 -12.23 -11.66
N ARG A 46 12.10 -11.10 -11.34
CA ARG A 46 12.68 -10.83 -10.02
C ARG A 46 11.58 -10.52 -9.00
N PRO A 47 11.82 -10.79 -7.69
CA PRO A 47 10.90 -10.35 -6.65
C PRO A 47 10.65 -8.84 -6.69
N TRP A 48 9.37 -8.44 -6.67
CA TRP A 48 9.00 -7.07 -6.34
C TRP A 48 8.83 -6.97 -4.84
N ALA A 49 9.73 -6.24 -4.20
CA ALA A 49 9.76 -6.13 -2.75
C ALA A 49 9.75 -4.66 -2.31
N LEU A 50 9.00 -4.37 -1.25
CA LEU A 50 8.98 -3.06 -0.60
C LEU A 50 9.99 -3.05 0.56
N ARG A 51 10.69 -1.95 0.70
CA ARG A 51 11.59 -1.71 1.84
C ARG A 51 10.84 -0.92 2.90
N LEU A 52 10.22 -1.62 3.88
CA LEU A 52 9.48 -0.95 4.94
C LEU A 52 10.40 -0.08 5.82
N LEU A 53 11.58 -0.58 6.17
CA LEU A 53 12.53 0.20 6.97
C LEU A 53 12.98 1.47 6.25
N GLY A 54 12.39 2.58 6.65
CA GLY A 54 12.62 3.91 6.09
C GLY A 54 11.84 4.19 4.81
N GLY A 55 10.87 3.34 4.46
CA GLY A 55 9.97 3.52 3.31
C GLY A 55 8.69 4.27 3.68
N GLN A 56 8.19 5.05 2.72
CA GLN A 56 6.86 5.65 2.70
C GLN A 56 6.29 5.34 1.32
N PHE A 57 5.08 4.82 1.23
CA PHE A 57 4.53 4.20 0.03
C PHE A 57 3.26 4.92 -0.41
N LEU A 58 3.22 5.29 -1.67
CA LEU A 58 2.04 5.85 -2.32
C LEU A 58 1.67 4.97 -3.51
N ALA A 59 0.49 4.37 -3.48
CA ALA A 59 -0.03 3.59 -4.60
C ALA A 59 -1.25 4.31 -5.20
N VAL A 60 -1.13 4.65 -6.47
CA VAL A 60 -2.15 5.43 -7.20
C VAL A 60 -2.67 4.61 -8.37
N GLY A 61 -3.97 4.62 -8.57
CA GLY A 61 -4.60 3.97 -9.71
C GLY A 61 -6.11 4.13 -9.69
N VAL A 62 -6.70 4.13 -10.86
CA VAL A 62 -8.16 4.23 -11.02
C VAL A 62 -8.91 3.08 -10.36
N GLN A 63 -10.22 3.13 -10.33
CA GLN A 63 -11.05 2.02 -9.85
C GLN A 63 -10.75 0.74 -10.64
N GLY A 64 -10.67 -0.40 -9.95
CA GLY A 64 -10.34 -1.69 -10.57
C GLY A 64 -8.86 -1.87 -10.97
N ALA A 65 -7.97 -0.89 -10.77
CA ALA A 65 -6.56 -1.00 -11.11
C ALA A 65 -5.75 -1.99 -10.26
N GLY A 66 -6.31 -2.50 -9.15
CA GLY A 66 -5.66 -3.47 -8.26
C GLY A 66 -4.91 -2.86 -7.08
N LYS A 67 -5.34 -1.70 -6.56
CA LYS A 67 -4.80 -1.12 -5.31
C LYS A 67 -4.89 -2.10 -4.14
N ALA A 68 -6.01 -2.80 -4.00
CA ALA A 68 -6.22 -3.84 -3.00
C ALA A 68 -5.16 -4.97 -3.10
N SER A 69 -4.74 -5.35 -4.31
CA SER A 69 -3.67 -6.35 -4.49
C SER A 69 -2.34 -5.89 -3.87
N VAL A 70 -2.00 -4.61 -3.96
CA VAL A 70 -0.78 -4.07 -3.31
C VAL A 70 -0.92 -4.13 -1.79
N LEU A 71 -2.06 -3.70 -1.25
CA LEU A 71 -2.37 -3.72 0.18
C LEU A 71 -2.30 -5.13 0.75
N TRP A 72 -3.12 -6.05 0.22
CA TRP A 72 -3.23 -7.40 0.76
C TRP A 72 -1.98 -8.24 0.54
N SER A 73 -1.25 -8.03 -0.56
CA SER A 73 0.06 -8.66 -0.74
C SER A 73 1.06 -8.21 0.32
N LEU A 74 1.03 -6.93 0.70
CA LEU A 74 1.89 -6.41 1.76
C LEU A 74 1.51 -7.01 3.12
N LEU A 75 0.22 -6.97 3.50
CA LEU A 75 -0.23 -7.52 4.78
C LEU A 75 0.04 -9.03 4.87
N ARG A 76 -0.20 -9.79 3.77
CA ARG A 76 0.09 -11.22 3.72
C ARG A 76 1.59 -11.51 3.86
N ALA A 77 2.43 -10.75 3.21
CA ALA A 77 3.89 -10.90 3.34
C ALA A 77 4.40 -10.54 4.75
N LEU A 78 3.67 -9.68 5.46
CA LEU A 78 3.96 -9.32 6.85
C LEU A 78 3.36 -10.29 7.88
N ALA A 79 2.61 -11.31 7.48
CA ALA A 79 1.89 -12.20 8.40
C ALA A 79 2.72 -12.74 9.58
N PRO A 80 3.98 -13.24 9.39
CA PRO A 80 4.81 -13.69 10.52
C PRO A 80 5.17 -12.56 11.49
N ALA A 81 5.38 -11.35 10.96
CA ALA A 81 5.71 -10.17 11.77
C ALA A 81 4.49 -9.60 12.52
N LEU A 82 3.29 -9.72 11.93
CA LEU A 82 2.02 -9.39 12.58
C LEU A 82 1.75 -10.36 13.72
N ARG A 83 1.84 -11.66 13.45
CA ARG A 83 1.62 -12.72 14.46
C ARG A 83 2.56 -12.60 15.65
N SER A 84 3.82 -12.25 15.42
CA SER A 84 4.82 -12.07 16.49
C SER A 84 4.71 -10.72 17.21
N GLY A 85 3.87 -9.80 16.76
CA GLY A 85 3.78 -8.45 17.28
C GLY A 85 4.97 -7.54 16.90
N LEU A 86 5.86 -7.99 16.02
CA LEU A 86 6.98 -7.19 15.51
C LEU A 86 6.51 -6.00 14.68
N VAL A 87 5.39 -6.16 13.96
CA VAL A 87 4.72 -5.09 13.20
C VAL A 87 3.32 -4.91 13.77
N ARG A 88 2.92 -3.65 13.95
CA ARG A 88 1.52 -3.25 14.24
C ARG A 88 0.99 -2.42 13.08
N VAL A 89 -0.20 -2.79 12.60
CA VAL A 89 -0.86 -2.09 11.51
C VAL A 89 -1.99 -1.24 12.08
N TYR A 90 -2.09 -0.02 11.61
CA TYR A 90 -3.22 0.88 11.84
C TYR A 90 -3.90 1.15 10.50
N GLY A 91 -5.22 1.28 10.50
CA GLY A 91 -6.00 1.43 9.28
C GLY A 91 -6.99 2.58 9.33
N ILE A 92 -7.12 3.30 8.22
CA ILE A 92 -8.23 4.23 7.98
C ILE A 92 -8.83 3.89 6.61
N ASP A 93 -10.13 3.55 6.62
CA ASP A 93 -10.92 3.27 5.44
C ASP A 93 -12.14 4.22 5.42
N PRO A 94 -11.99 5.40 4.81
CA PRO A 94 -13.04 6.42 4.83
C PRO A 94 -14.30 6.04 4.03
N LYS A 95 -14.24 4.94 3.27
CA LYS A 95 -15.34 4.42 2.46
C LYS A 95 -16.22 3.42 3.21
N GLY A 96 -16.26 3.50 4.54
CA GLY A 96 -17.13 2.69 5.38
C GLY A 96 -16.63 1.26 5.61
N GLY A 97 -15.35 1.01 5.42
CA GLY A 97 -14.74 -0.29 5.74
C GLY A 97 -14.91 -1.35 4.66
N MET A 98 -15.20 -0.95 3.43
CA MET A 98 -15.40 -1.91 2.33
C MET A 98 -14.13 -2.71 2.02
N GLU A 99 -12.95 -2.13 2.25
CA GLU A 99 -11.66 -2.80 2.04
C GLU A 99 -11.07 -3.33 3.34
N LEU A 100 -10.81 -2.46 4.33
CA LEU A 100 -10.15 -2.87 5.57
C LEU A 100 -11.06 -3.67 6.50
N GLY A 101 -12.37 -3.56 6.35
CA GLY A 101 -13.36 -4.36 7.07
C GLY A 101 -13.39 -5.83 6.69
N GLN A 102 -12.65 -6.26 5.63
CA GLN A 102 -12.48 -7.66 5.30
C GLN A 102 -11.64 -8.44 6.34
N ALA A 103 -10.78 -7.74 7.10
CA ALA A 103 -9.93 -8.33 8.12
C ALA A 103 -9.61 -7.32 9.24
N PRO A 104 -10.60 -6.86 10.00
CA PRO A 104 -10.40 -5.85 11.04
C PRO A 104 -9.44 -6.30 12.14
N GLU A 105 -9.33 -7.60 12.38
CA GLU A 105 -8.46 -8.21 13.40
C GLU A 105 -6.96 -8.00 13.11
N LEU A 106 -6.59 -7.69 11.88
CA LEU A 106 -5.20 -7.40 11.53
C LEU A 106 -4.75 -6.01 11.98
N PHE A 107 -5.69 -5.12 12.29
CA PHE A 107 -5.43 -3.74 12.64
C PHE A 107 -5.46 -3.54 14.15
N HIS A 108 -4.47 -2.84 14.67
CA HIS A 108 -4.38 -2.52 16.09
C HIS A 108 -5.51 -1.56 16.48
N ASP A 109 -6.29 -1.94 17.47
CA ASP A 109 -7.52 -1.26 17.93
C ASP A 109 -8.66 -1.24 16.87
N GLY A 110 -8.53 -2.07 15.81
CA GLY A 110 -9.44 -2.04 14.65
C GLY A 110 -9.20 -0.85 13.72
N PRO A 111 -9.67 -0.91 12.46
CA PRO A 111 -9.56 0.21 11.53
C PRO A 111 -10.63 1.28 11.81
N VAL A 112 -10.31 2.53 11.45
CA VAL A 112 -11.26 3.65 11.50
C VAL A 112 -12.01 3.75 10.17
N TYR A 113 -13.33 3.68 10.20
CA TYR A 113 -14.20 3.65 9.02
C TYR A 113 -14.79 5.02 8.66
N SER A 114 -14.03 6.09 8.84
CA SER A 114 -14.47 7.45 8.50
C SER A 114 -13.29 8.35 8.15
N ASN A 115 -13.58 9.50 7.57
CA ASN A 115 -12.62 10.59 7.39
C ASN A 115 -12.76 11.70 8.45
N GLY A 116 -13.61 11.50 9.46
CA GLY A 116 -13.94 12.48 10.50
C GLY A 116 -12.90 12.59 11.60
N ALA A 117 -13.34 13.04 12.78
CA ALA A 117 -12.49 13.30 13.94
C ALA A 117 -11.65 12.08 14.35
N ALA A 118 -12.24 10.88 14.40
CA ALA A 118 -11.55 9.65 14.77
C ALA A 118 -10.35 9.33 13.87
N ALA A 119 -10.46 9.58 12.55
CA ALA A 119 -9.35 9.41 11.62
C ALA A 119 -8.22 10.41 11.92
N VAL A 120 -8.57 11.66 12.18
CA VAL A 120 -7.60 12.71 12.51
C VAL A 120 -6.91 12.42 13.85
N GLU A 121 -7.65 12.00 14.86
CA GLU A 121 -7.11 11.60 16.18
C GLU A 121 -6.10 10.44 16.05
N LEU A 122 -6.41 9.42 15.22
CA LEU A 122 -5.47 8.34 14.96
C LEU A 122 -4.19 8.85 14.28
N LEU A 123 -4.31 9.75 13.31
CA LEU A 123 -3.14 10.35 12.65
C LEU A 123 -2.30 11.16 13.62
N GLU A 124 -2.91 11.96 14.48
CA GLU A 124 -2.22 12.75 15.50
C GLU A 124 -1.54 11.87 16.54
N LYS A 125 -2.22 10.80 17.00
CA LYS A 125 -1.63 9.76 17.88
C LYS A 125 -0.37 9.18 17.27
N LEU A 126 -0.38 8.82 15.99
CA LEU A 126 0.78 8.26 15.31
C LEU A 126 1.87 9.31 15.05
N ALA A 127 1.52 10.56 14.78
CA ALA A 127 2.48 11.65 14.65
C ALA A 127 3.18 11.95 15.98
N GLU A 128 2.45 11.94 17.09
CA GLU A 128 3.01 12.10 18.43
C GLU A 128 3.92 10.92 18.80
N GLU A 129 3.48 9.69 18.56
CA GLU A 129 4.31 8.49 18.78
C GLU A 129 5.59 8.52 17.94
N THR A 130 5.51 9.04 16.70
CA THR A 130 6.69 9.23 15.85
C THR A 130 7.71 10.15 16.51
N ARG A 131 7.27 11.29 17.06
CA ARG A 131 8.16 12.24 17.78
C ARG A 131 8.67 11.66 19.10
N ALA A 132 7.81 10.99 19.87
CA ALA A 132 8.15 10.39 21.14
C ALA A 132 9.22 9.30 20.96
N ARG A 133 9.12 8.44 19.94
CA ARG A 133 10.13 7.45 19.60
C ARG A 133 11.44 8.08 19.18
N ALA A 134 11.41 9.11 18.36
CA ALA A 134 12.61 9.84 17.97
C ALA A 134 13.35 10.41 19.20
N ALA A 135 12.59 10.90 20.19
CA ALA A 135 13.15 11.38 21.46
C ALA A 135 13.77 10.22 22.29
N ARG A 136 13.07 9.07 22.41
CA ARG A 136 13.57 7.87 23.12
C ARG A 136 14.84 7.29 22.48
N PHE A 137 14.94 7.30 21.14
CA PHE A 137 16.08 6.75 20.41
C PHE A 137 17.28 7.68 20.37
N ARG A 138 17.07 8.99 20.68
CA ARG A 138 18.14 10.00 20.62
C ARG A 138 19.34 9.61 21.49
N GLY A 139 20.51 9.52 20.84
CA GLY A 139 21.75 9.15 21.53
C GLY A 139 21.91 7.66 21.86
N ILE A 140 20.88 6.83 21.61
CA ILE A 140 20.86 5.39 21.91
C ILE A 140 20.84 4.58 20.62
N LEU A 141 19.92 4.88 19.71
CA LEU A 141 19.74 4.18 18.44
C LEU A 141 19.73 5.18 17.28
N ARG A 142 20.33 4.78 16.15
CA ARG A 142 20.25 5.58 14.90
C ARG A 142 18.96 5.38 14.14
N GLY A 143 18.17 4.38 14.53
CA GLY A 143 16.88 4.04 13.95
C GLY A 143 16.32 2.76 14.54
N TRP A 144 15.08 2.51 14.22
CA TRP A 144 14.37 1.31 14.66
C TRP A 144 15.06 0.02 14.19
N THR A 145 15.10 -0.95 15.07
CA THR A 145 15.58 -2.31 14.81
C THR A 145 14.63 -3.32 15.44
N PRO A 146 14.57 -4.58 14.96
CA PRO A 146 13.70 -5.61 15.54
C PRO A 146 13.89 -5.83 17.05
N ASN A 147 15.05 -5.49 17.57
CA ASN A 147 15.44 -5.71 18.96
C ASN A 147 15.36 -4.44 19.83
N CYS A 148 14.76 -3.35 19.33
CA CYS A 148 14.65 -2.10 20.10
C CYS A 148 13.56 -2.12 21.19
N GLY A 149 12.80 -3.22 21.30
CA GLY A 149 11.73 -3.36 22.28
C GLY A 149 10.38 -2.71 21.86
N GLU A 150 10.33 -2.11 20.68
CA GLU A 150 9.13 -1.46 20.14
C GLU A 150 8.72 -2.05 18.79
N PRO A 151 7.42 -2.24 18.52
CA PRO A 151 6.96 -2.74 17.22
C PRO A 151 7.22 -1.72 16.11
N PHE A 152 7.46 -2.18 14.88
CA PHE A 152 7.36 -1.36 13.69
C PHE A 152 5.91 -0.95 13.46
N LEU A 153 5.62 0.31 13.13
CA LEU A 153 4.27 0.79 12.87
C LEU A 153 4.04 0.98 11.37
N LEU A 154 2.95 0.42 10.88
CA LEU A 154 2.48 0.61 9.51
C LEU A 154 1.09 1.24 9.55
N LEU A 155 0.95 2.43 8.98
CA LEU A 155 -0.34 3.07 8.75
C LEU A 155 -0.80 2.78 7.33
N VAL A 156 -2.00 2.25 7.18
CA VAL A 156 -2.68 2.01 5.91
C VAL A 156 -3.83 2.99 5.76
N LEU A 157 -3.89 3.69 4.62
CA LEU A 157 -4.94 4.64 4.25
C LEU A 157 -5.56 4.17 2.94
N ASP A 158 -6.78 3.63 2.97
CA ASP A 158 -7.44 3.06 1.77
C ASP A 158 -7.80 4.13 0.73
N GLU A 159 -8.14 5.35 1.16
CA GLU A 159 -8.27 6.51 0.28
C GLU A 159 -7.71 7.76 0.96
N LEU A 160 -6.47 8.06 0.67
CA LEU A 160 -5.78 9.21 1.24
C LEU A 160 -6.44 10.54 0.85
N ALA A 161 -7.01 10.62 -0.37
CA ALA A 161 -7.67 11.83 -0.85
C ALA A 161 -8.89 12.23 0.00
N ASP A 162 -9.65 11.27 0.50
CA ASP A 162 -10.83 11.55 1.34
C ASP A 162 -10.46 12.20 2.67
N ILE A 163 -9.25 11.93 3.15
CA ILE A 163 -8.76 12.45 4.43
C ILE A 163 -8.18 13.86 4.27
N ILE A 164 -7.41 14.10 3.19
CA ILE A 164 -6.64 15.34 3.05
C ILE A 164 -7.14 16.29 1.96
N ALA A 165 -7.90 15.80 0.96
CA ALA A 165 -8.39 16.65 -0.14
C ALA A 165 -9.89 16.88 -0.06
N TYR A 166 -10.68 15.81 0.10
CA TYR A 166 -12.14 15.84 0.06
C TYR A 166 -12.77 16.06 1.43
N GLN A 167 -11.98 16.13 2.51
CA GLN A 167 -12.46 16.51 3.83
C GLN A 167 -13.05 17.93 3.79
N THR A 168 -14.33 18.05 4.16
CA THR A 168 -15.08 19.31 4.11
C THR A 168 -14.83 20.20 5.31
N ASP A 169 -14.52 19.62 6.49
CA ASP A 169 -14.10 20.40 7.66
C ASP A 169 -12.65 20.81 7.50
N ARG A 170 -12.46 22.14 7.33
CA ARG A 170 -11.15 22.74 7.12
C ARG A 170 -10.17 22.46 8.27
N LYS A 171 -10.65 22.46 9.54
CA LYS A 171 -9.79 22.23 10.70
C LYS A 171 -9.31 20.77 10.73
N LEU A 172 -10.21 19.82 10.47
CA LEU A 172 -9.85 18.41 10.39
C LEU A 172 -8.87 18.16 9.24
N LYS A 173 -9.09 18.77 8.08
CA LYS A 173 -8.19 18.71 6.93
C LYS A 173 -6.78 19.20 7.25
N GLU A 174 -6.65 20.38 7.84
CA GLU A 174 -5.36 20.98 8.22
C GLU A 174 -4.62 20.11 9.26
N ARG A 175 -5.32 19.59 10.27
CA ARG A 175 -4.76 18.68 11.30
C ARG A 175 -4.30 17.36 10.69
N ALA A 176 -5.12 16.74 9.85
CA ALA A 176 -4.77 15.50 9.14
C ALA A 176 -3.52 15.67 8.28
N ALA A 177 -3.47 16.72 7.48
CA ALA A 177 -2.33 17.03 6.62
C ALA A 177 -1.03 17.23 7.44
N ALA A 178 -1.09 18.01 8.53
CA ALA A 178 0.05 18.25 9.42
C ALA A 178 0.55 16.96 10.09
N ALA A 179 -0.37 16.10 10.55
CA ALA A 179 -0.03 14.81 11.16
C ALA A 179 0.62 13.87 10.14
N LEU A 180 0.04 13.70 8.96
CA LEU A 180 0.60 12.88 7.87
C LEU A 180 1.95 13.39 7.40
N GLN A 181 2.12 14.71 7.25
CA GLN A 181 3.41 15.30 6.92
C GLN A 181 4.47 14.98 7.98
N THR A 182 4.12 15.02 9.26
CA THR A 182 5.02 14.61 10.35
C THR A 182 5.43 13.15 10.23
N ILE A 183 4.45 12.24 10.07
CA ILE A 183 4.71 10.80 9.97
C ILE A 183 5.59 10.50 8.75
N THR A 184 5.25 11.05 7.58
CA THR A 184 5.96 10.75 6.33
C THR A 184 7.37 11.34 6.30
N SER A 185 7.59 12.52 6.87
CA SER A 185 8.91 13.18 6.90
C SER A 185 9.82 12.67 8.01
N GLN A 186 9.28 12.29 9.17
CA GLN A 186 10.06 11.94 10.36
C GLN A 186 10.00 10.44 10.74
N GLY A 187 9.07 9.66 10.17
CA GLY A 187 8.82 8.26 10.55
C GLY A 187 9.94 7.28 10.24
N ARG A 188 10.88 7.65 9.35
CA ARG A 188 11.95 6.76 8.89
C ARG A 188 12.78 6.16 10.03
N ALA A 189 13.32 6.99 10.88
CA ALA A 189 14.17 6.56 11.98
C ALA A 189 13.38 5.92 13.14
N PRO A 190 12.20 6.44 13.55
CA PRO A 190 11.37 5.82 14.57
C PRO A 190 10.71 4.49 14.18
N GLY A 191 10.77 4.07 12.92
CA GLY A 191 10.16 2.83 12.46
C GLY A 191 8.65 2.96 12.25
N VAL A 192 8.25 4.05 11.58
CA VAL A 192 6.85 4.32 11.21
C VAL A 192 6.76 4.51 9.69
N ALA A 193 5.96 3.68 9.03
CA ALA A 193 5.72 3.76 7.59
C ALA A 193 4.24 4.03 7.28
N VAL A 194 3.99 4.63 6.12
CA VAL A 194 2.65 4.84 5.58
C VAL A 194 2.53 4.14 4.24
N LEU A 195 1.43 3.43 4.03
CA LEU A 195 0.91 3.03 2.72
C LEU A 195 -0.36 3.83 2.46
N GLY A 196 -0.28 4.84 1.60
CA GLY A 196 -1.44 5.60 1.12
C GLY A 196 -1.88 5.07 -0.23
N LEU A 197 -3.17 4.72 -0.33
CA LEU A 197 -3.81 4.38 -1.60
C LEU A 197 -4.60 5.59 -2.08
N VAL A 198 -4.60 5.85 -3.39
CA VAL A 198 -5.24 7.02 -3.98
C VAL A 198 -5.80 6.68 -5.36
N GLN A 199 -6.96 7.22 -5.69
CA GLN A 199 -7.53 7.09 -7.03
C GLN A 199 -7.12 8.24 -7.94
N ASP A 200 -7.06 9.46 -7.43
CA ASP A 200 -6.77 10.68 -8.20
C ASP A 200 -5.37 11.23 -7.89
N PRO A 201 -4.46 11.25 -8.87
CA PRO A 201 -3.06 11.65 -8.66
C PRO A 201 -2.79 13.16 -8.67
N ARG A 202 -3.80 14.01 -8.83
CA ARG A 202 -3.60 15.46 -8.98
C ARG A 202 -2.86 16.08 -7.78
N LYS A 203 -2.11 17.17 -8.02
CA LYS A 203 -1.27 17.82 -7.00
C LYS A 203 -2.07 18.39 -5.83
N GLU A 204 -3.28 18.84 -6.12
CA GLU A 204 -4.21 19.38 -5.13
C GLU A 204 -4.67 18.28 -4.15
N ILE A 205 -4.62 17.03 -4.60
CA ILE A 205 -5.02 15.87 -3.80
C ILE A 205 -3.91 15.47 -2.83
N ILE A 206 -2.63 15.47 -3.29
CA ILE A 206 -1.50 15.06 -2.44
C ILE A 206 -0.38 16.10 -2.53
N PRO A 207 -0.46 17.19 -1.77
CA PRO A 207 0.52 18.27 -1.84
C PRO A 207 1.93 17.85 -1.40
N PHE A 208 2.04 16.84 -0.52
CA PHE A 208 3.31 16.33 0.00
C PHE A 208 3.73 14.96 -0.57
N ARG A 209 3.24 14.59 -1.77
CA ARG A 209 3.60 13.30 -2.43
C ARG A 209 5.10 13.03 -2.53
N ASN A 210 5.93 14.07 -2.53
CA ASN A 210 7.39 13.94 -2.59
C ASN A 210 8.01 13.34 -1.32
N LEU A 211 7.24 13.24 -0.22
CA LEU A 211 7.68 12.56 1.01
C LEU A 211 7.53 11.04 0.91
N PHE A 212 6.81 10.54 -0.10
CA PHE A 212 6.72 9.11 -0.36
C PHE A 212 7.92 8.63 -1.17
N THR A 213 8.74 7.80 -0.55
CA THR A 213 10.00 7.30 -1.12
C THR A 213 9.80 6.23 -2.19
N THR A 214 8.66 5.54 -2.16
CA THR A 214 8.25 4.59 -3.18
C THR A 214 6.89 4.99 -3.71
N ARG A 215 6.82 5.24 -5.02
CA ARG A 215 5.59 5.60 -5.71
C ARG A 215 5.23 4.53 -6.71
N ILE A 216 4.00 4.07 -6.63
CA ILE A 216 3.45 2.94 -7.38
C ILE A 216 2.31 3.49 -8.24
N ALA A 217 2.47 3.50 -9.55
CA ALA A 217 1.42 3.86 -10.49
C ALA A 217 0.84 2.58 -11.09
N LEU A 218 -0.33 2.18 -10.61
CA LEU A 218 -1.17 1.17 -11.25
C LEU A 218 -1.82 1.79 -12.51
N ARG A 219 -2.80 1.14 -13.12
CA ARG A 219 -3.49 1.70 -14.28
C ARG A 219 -4.00 3.11 -13.98
N LEU A 220 -3.69 4.04 -14.88
CA LEU A 220 -4.11 5.44 -14.89
C LEU A 220 -4.82 5.73 -16.21
N ASP A 221 -5.70 6.74 -16.22
CA ASP A 221 -6.47 7.08 -17.40
C ASP A 221 -5.67 7.93 -18.40
N GLU A 222 -4.79 8.79 -17.90
CA GLU A 222 -4.11 9.79 -18.69
C GLU A 222 -2.59 9.70 -18.59
N ALA A 223 -1.90 9.93 -19.70
CA ALA A 223 -0.44 9.96 -19.76
C ALA A 223 0.19 11.01 -18.81
N ALA A 224 -0.45 12.17 -18.64
CA ALA A 224 0.02 13.22 -17.74
C ALA A 224 0.04 12.78 -16.27
N GLN A 225 -0.90 11.93 -15.87
CA GLN A 225 -0.99 11.40 -14.50
C GLN A 225 0.23 10.55 -14.12
N VAL A 226 0.88 9.90 -15.09
CA VAL A 226 2.09 9.09 -14.84
C VAL A 226 3.21 9.94 -14.25
N ASP A 227 3.49 11.10 -14.85
CA ASP A 227 4.50 12.02 -14.35
C ASP A 227 4.06 12.67 -13.03
N MET A 228 2.76 12.89 -12.82
CA MET A 228 2.23 13.37 -11.53
C MET A 228 2.50 12.38 -10.40
N VAL A 229 2.41 11.08 -10.63
CA VAL A 229 2.65 10.04 -9.61
C VAL A 229 4.13 9.76 -9.47
N LEU A 230 4.79 9.37 -10.56
CA LEU A 230 6.15 8.82 -10.53
C LEU A 230 7.24 9.89 -10.55
N GLY A 231 6.89 11.12 -10.95
CA GLY A 231 7.80 12.27 -11.07
C GLY A 231 8.12 12.62 -12.52
N ASP A 232 8.56 13.83 -12.72
CA ASP A 232 8.75 14.44 -14.02
C ASP A 232 9.72 13.62 -14.92
N GLY A 233 9.33 13.42 -16.16
CA GLY A 233 10.09 12.72 -17.19
C GLY A 233 10.22 11.20 -16.98
N VAL A 234 9.47 10.60 -16.04
CA VAL A 234 9.49 9.12 -15.86
C VAL A 234 8.85 8.43 -17.04
N ARG A 235 7.86 9.04 -17.66
CA ARG A 235 7.23 8.56 -18.91
C ARG A 235 8.22 8.41 -20.04
N ALA A 236 9.09 9.40 -20.25
CA ALA A 236 10.16 9.34 -21.25
C ALA A 236 11.21 8.23 -20.97
N ARG A 237 11.22 7.69 -19.75
CA ARG A 237 12.07 6.56 -19.32
C ARG A 237 11.31 5.24 -19.24
N GLY A 238 10.19 5.14 -19.94
CA GLY A 238 9.43 3.91 -20.10
C GLY A 238 8.25 3.72 -19.13
N GLY A 239 7.97 4.68 -18.25
CA GLY A 239 6.81 4.58 -17.34
C GLY A 239 5.49 4.73 -18.08
N GLY A 240 4.81 3.62 -18.38
CA GLY A 240 3.58 3.57 -19.18
C GLY A 240 2.35 3.14 -18.36
N ALA A 241 2.10 3.74 -17.19
CA ALA A 241 0.97 3.33 -16.34
C ALA A 241 -0.41 3.57 -17.00
N HIS A 242 -0.54 4.50 -17.91
CA HIS A 242 -1.74 4.76 -18.70
C HIS A 242 -1.97 3.73 -19.83
N GLU A 243 -0.98 2.90 -20.12
CA GLU A 243 -1.03 1.83 -21.12
C GLU A 243 -1.35 0.46 -20.50
N ILE A 244 -1.49 0.38 -19.17
CA ILE A 244 -1.82 -0.87 -18.47
C ILE A 244 -3.26 -1.26 -18.82
N PRO A 245 -3.49 -2.46 -19.39
CA PRO A 245 -4.83 -2.92 -19.75
C PRO A 245 -5.72 -3.14 -18.52
N GLU A 246 -7.03 -2.96 -18.66
CA GLU A 246 -8.01 -3.27 -17.61
C GLU A 246 -8.00 -4.74 -17.18
N SER A 247 -7.65 -5.63 -18.09
CA SER A 247 -7.56 -7.08 -17.85
C SER A 247 -6.39 -7.49 -16.94
N THR A 248 -5.50 -6.55 -16.58
CA THR A 248 -4.30 -6.85 -15.79
C THR A 248 -4.24 -6.05 -14.47
N PRO A 249 -5.26 -6.15 -13.58
CA PRO A 249 -5.21 -5.47 -12.29
C PRO A 249 -3.99 -5.93 -11.48
N GLY A 250 -3.43 -5.00 -10.71
CA GLY A 250 -2.22 -5.23 -9.91
C GLY A 250 -0.91 -5.04 -10.66
N VAL A 251 -0.92 -4.86 -11.99
CA VAL A 251 0.25 -4.39 -12.74
C VAL A 251 0.48 -2.92 -12.43
N ALA A 252 1.74 -2.55 -12.23
CA ALA A 252 2.14 -1.20 -11.85
C ALA A 252 3.52 -0.84 -12.41
N TRP A 253 3.77 0.45 -12.52
CA TRP A 253 5.08 1.03 -12.64
C TRP A 253 5.52 1.59 -11.28
N VAL A 254 6.71 1.19 -10.85
CA VAL A 254 7.23 1.48 -9.51
C VAL A 254 8.46 2.36 -9.60
N LYS A 255 8.44 3.48 -8.89
CA LYS A 255 9.57 4.40 -8.77
C LYS A 255 10.02 4.47 -7.32
N GLU A 256 11.25 4.08 -7.08
CA GLU A 256 11.91 4.15 -5.77
C GLU A 256 12.89 5.33 -5.72
N ASP A 257 13.05 5.92 -4.55
CA ASP A 257 14.10 6.91 -4.34
C ASP A 257 15.49 6.32 -4.62
N GLY A 258 16.35 7.12 -5.26
CA GLY A 258 17.68 6.70 -5.66
C GLY A 258 17.73 5.88 -6.95
N ARG A 259 16.60 5.39 -7.48
CA ARG A 259 16.55 4.75 -8.81
C ARG A 259 16.10 5.76 -9.86
N ARG A 260 16.81 5.82 -10.97
CA ARG A 260 16.47 6.72 -12.09
C ARG A 260 15.25 6.23 -12.87
N ASP A 261 15.23 4.95 -13.20
CA ASP A 261 14.24 4.35 -14.08
C ASP A 261 13.16 3.61 -13.26
N PRO A 262 11.89 3.69 -13.69
CA PRO A 262 10.82 2.93 -13.09
C PRO A 262 10.95 1.45 -13.43
N VAL A 263 10.36 0.58 -12.61
CA VAL A 263 10.30 -0.86 -12.82
C VAL A 263 8.85 -1.26 -13.00
N ARG A 264 8.56 -2.06 -14.03
CA ARG A 264 7.26 -2.66 -14.23
C ARG A 264 7.15 -3.94 -13.41
N ALA A 265 6.07 -4.07 -12.63
CA ALA A 265 5.86 -5.18 -11.72
C ALA A 265 4.37 -5.50 -11.59
N ARG A 266 4.03 -6.67 -11.04
CA ARG A 266 2.67 -7.04 -10.68
C ARG A 266 2.63 -7.52 -9.23
N ALA A 267 1.63 -7.05 -8.47
CA ALA A 267 1.34 -7.55 -7.13
C ALA A 267 0.76 -8.97 -7.21
N PHE A 268 0.88 -9.73 -6.12
CA PHE A 268 0.20 -11.02 -6.01
C PHE A 268 -1.32 -10.82 -6.07
N HIS A 269 -2.02 -11.79 -6.61
CA HIS A 269 -3.48 -11.82 -6.62
C HIS A 269 -3.97 -12.44 -5.32
N VAL A 270 -4.42 -11.60 -4.40
CA VAL A 270 -4.97 -12.03 -3.11
C VAL A 270 -6.49 -12.13 -3.23
N THR A 271 -7.05 -13.30 -2.97
CA THR A 271 -8.49 -13.56 -2.96
C THR A 271 -9.05 -13.41 -1.55
N ASP A 272 -10.39 -13.35 -1.41
CA ASP A 272 -11.05 -13.31 -0.09
C ASP A 272 -10.67 -14.53 0.77
N THR A 273 -10.56 -15.71 0.15
CA THR A 273 -10.05 -16.91 0.84
C THR A 273 -8.64 -16.70 1.40
N ASN A 274 -7.76 -16.04 0.64
CA ASN A 274 -6.41 -15.74 1.12
C ASN A 274 -6.39 -14.70 2.25
N ILE A 275 -7.37 -13.78 2.29
CA ILE A 275 -7.53 -12.84 3.40
C ILE A 275 -7.98 -13.60 4.67
N ILE A 276 -8.94 -14.50 4.55
CA ILE A 276 -9.39 -15.37 5.64
C ILE A 276 -8.22 -16.20 6.20
N GLU A 277 -7.44 -16.86 5.33
CA GLU A 277 -6.23 -17.59 5.72
C GLU A 277 -5.23 -16.69 6.46
N LEU A 278 -5.04 -15.45 6.01
CA LEU A 278 -4.16 -14.48 6.65
C LEU A 278 -4.63 -14.15 8.07
N VAL A 279 -5.92 -13.87 8.26
CA VAL A 279 -6.51 -13.61 9.58
C VAL A 279 -6.26 -14.78 10.52
N HIS A 280 -6.55 -16.01 10.07
CA HIS A 280 -6.32 -17.23 10.86
C HIS A 280 -4.86 -17.40 11.26
N TYR A 281 -3.97 -17.19 10.30
CA TYR A 281 -2.54 -17.33 10.56
C TYR A 281 -2.08 -16.32 11.62
N VAL A 282 -2.55 -15.07 11.55
CA VAL A 282 -2.12 -14.01 12.47
C VAL A 282 -2.74 -14.15 13.84
N THR A 283 -4.05 -14.42 13.93
CA THR A 283 -4.80 -14.48 15.19
C THR A 283 -4.69 -15.84 15.90
N GLY A 284 -4.37 -16.90 15.16
CA GLY A 284 -4.37 -18.27 15.69
C GLY A 284 -5.76 -18.86 15.90
N THR A 285 -6.82 -18.17 15.44
CA THR A 285 -8.21 -18.63 15.56
C THR A 285 -8.61 -19.45 14.36
N SER A 286 -9.46 -20.51 14.58
CA SER A 286 -10.14 -21.19 13.48
C SER A 286 -11.26 -20.27 12.97
N ALA A 287 -11.38 -20.08 11.64
CA ALA A 287 -12.39 -19.17 11.08
C ALA A 287 -13.79 -19.56 11.47
N THR A 288 -14.50 -18.60 11.95
CA THR A 288 -15.93 -18.55 11.71
C THR A 288 -16.12 -17.83 10.38
N VAL A 289 -16.43 -18.59 9.33
CA VAL A 289 -16.88 -17.99 8.07
C VAL A 289 -18.14 -17.22 8.42
N HIS A 290 -18.09 -15.89 8.36
CA HIS A 290 -19.31 -15.10 8.33
C HIS A 290 -19.97 -15.37 6.97
N ALA A 291 -20.84 -16.38 6.95
CA ALA A 291 -21.74 -16.57 5.82
C ALA A 291 -22.55 -15.29 5.69
N PHE A 292 -22.49 -14.66 4.53
CA PHE A 292 -23.41 -13.57 4.22
C PHE A 292 -24.83 -14.07 4.46
N PRO A 293 -25.70 -13.33 5.19
CA PRO A 293 -27.10 -13.70 5.28
C PRO A 293 -27.62 -13.76 3.85
N GLU A 294 -28.19 -14.91 3.47
CA GLU A 294 -28.87 -15.05 2.17
C GLU A 294 -29.90 -13.91 2.09
N LEU A 295 -29.75 -13.05 1.10
CA LEU A 295 -30.78 -12.08 0.74
C LEU A 295 -31.99 -12.90 0.30
N HIS A 296 -32.94 -13.10 1.21
CA HIS A 296 -34.24 -13.64 0.85
C HIS A 296 -34.81 -12.77 -0.26
N ALA A 297 -34.92 -13.35 -1.46
CA ALA A 297 -35.71 -12.76 -2.52
C ALA A 297 -37.12 -12.46 -1.94
N ALA A 298 -37.47 -11.18 -1.95
CA ALA A 298 -38.79 -10.77 -1.54
C ALA A 298 -39.79 -11.52 -2.41
N ASP A 299 -40.62 -12.37 -1.77
CA ASP A 299 -41.74 -13.04 -2.39
C ASP A 299 -42.59 -12.01 -3.12
N GLY A 300 -42.72 -12.22 -4.43
CA GLY A 300 -43.66 -11.47 -5.27
C GLY A 300 -45.06 -11.70 -4.79
N GLY A 301 -45.61 -10.73 -4.07
CA GLY A 301 -47.03 -10.69 -3.75
C GLY A 301 -47.82 -10.61 -5.04
N GLU A 302 -48.54 -11.65 -5.37
CA GLU A 302 -49.67 -11.65 -6.33
C GLU A 302 -50.69 -10.61 -5.86
N ALA A 303 -50.95 -9.64 -6.72
CA ALA A 303 -52.10 -8.78 -6.62
C ALA A 303 -53.25 -9.47 -7.39
N ALA A 304 -54.26 -9.86 -6.65
CA ALA A 304 -55.60 -10.19 -7.19
C ALA A 304 -56.38 -8.92 -7.51
#